data_8ad83b6eb9e731db350cb10f8af8e320
#
_entry.id   8ad83b6eb9e731db350cb10f8af8e320
#
_cell.length_a   1.000
_cell.length_b   1.000
_cell.length_c   1.000
_cell.angle_alpha   90.00
_cell.angle_beta   90.00
_cell.angle_gamma   90.00
#
_symmetry.space_group_name_H-M   'P 1'
#
loop_
_entity.id
_entity.type
_entity.pdbx_description
1 polymer ?
#
loop_
_entity_poly.entity_id
_entity_poly.type
_entity_poly.pdbx_seq_one_letter_code
_entity_poly.pdbx_strand_id
1 'polypeptide(L)'
;MPAAERREAILEAALVEFARGGLHGTATEDIARRAGITQPYVFRLFGTKKALYLATIERCFERIHRTFEAAADAAAPGGELQAMGEAYGPLLRDRSLLLGQMHSYADCSDPEVRALVSRRYGELWEWVERRSGASAEQVREFFAKGMLLNVIAAIDLRGLKDAWVYECLGEIQLVVEG
;
A
#
# COMPACT_ATOMS: atom_id res chain seq x y z
N MET A 1 -27.79 -1.99 -1.85
CA MET A 1 -26.44 -1.53 -1.54
C MET A 1 -26.31 -0.08 -1.96
N PRO A 2 -25.99 0.85 -1.04
CA PRO A 2 -25.79 2.28 -1.33
C PRO A 2 -24.67 2.51 -2.35
N ALA A 3 -24.67 3.68 -3.02
CA ALA A 3 -23.68 3.99 -4.05
C ALA A 3 -22.22 4.00 -3.52
N ALA A 4 -22.04 4.46 -2.28
CA ALA A 4 -20.74 4.47 -1.62
C ALA A 4 -20.19 3.04 -1.38
N GLU A 5 -21.05 2.13 -0.91
CA GLU A 5 -20.66 0.72 -0.70
C GLU A 5 -20.30 0.03 -2.02
N ARG A 6 -21.02 0.33 -3.10
CA ARG A 6 -20.71 -0.20 -4.44
C ARG A 6 -19.38 0.31 -4.94
N ARG A 7 -19.10 1.62 -4.73
CA ARG A 7 -17.83 2.21 -5.11
C ARG A 7 -16.66 1.54 -4.38
N GLU A 8 -16.84 1.28 -3.09
CA GLU A 8 -15.84 0.61 -2.26
C GLU A 8 -15.62 -0.84 -2.72
N ALA A 9 -16.67 -1.59 -2.99
CA ALA A 9 -16.57 -2.96 -3.50
C ALA A 9 -15.83 -3.02 -4.86
N ILE A 10 -16.01 -2.01 -5.72
CA ILE A 10 -15.26 -1.93 -6.98
C ILE A 10 -13.78 -1.64 -6.72
N LEU A 11 -13.44 -0.75 -5.79
CA LEU A 11 -12.05 -0.43 -5.44
C LEU A 11 -11.34 -1.63 -4.81
N GLU A 12 -12.04 -2.42 -3.99
CA GLU A 12 -11.53 -3.71 -3.46
C GLU A 12 -11.21 -4.68 -4.60
N ALA A 13 -12.16 -4.89 -5.51
CA ALA A 13 -11.97 -5.76 -6.67
C ALA A 13 -10.83 -5.26 -7.58
N ALA A 14 -10.78 -3.94 -7.80
CA ALA A 14 -9.74 -3.30 -8.60
C ALA A 14 -8.35 -3.47 -7.99
N LEU A 15 -8.22 -3.34 -6.66
CA LEU A 15 -6.96 -3.57 -5.97
C LEU A 15 -6.42 -4.98 -6.22
N VAL A 16 -7.27 -6.00 -6.14
CA VAL A 16 -6.87 -7.38 -6.38
C VAL A 16 -6.40 -7.61 -7.82
N GLU A 17 -7.10 -7.05 -8.81
CA GLU A 17 -6.75 -7.23 -10.21
C GLU A 17 -5.53 -6.38 -10.61
N PHE A 18 -5.45 -5.13 -10.18
CA PHE A 18 -4.28 -4.29 -10.42
C PHE A 18 -3.01 -4.77 -9.70
N ALA A 19 -3.15 -5.43 -8.56
CA ALA A 19 -2.02 -6.09 -7.88
C ALA A 19 -1.38 -7.21 -8.71
N ARG A 20 -2.10 -7.76 -9.69
CA ARG A 20 -1.60 -8.83 -10.58
C ARG A 20 -0.99 -8.30 -11.86
N GLY A 21 -1.57 -7.26 -12.44
CA GLY A 21 -1.23 -6.83 -13.79
C GLY A 21 -0.85 -5.34 -13.94
N GLY A 22 -0.86 -4.57 -12.86
CA GLY A 22 -0.65 -3.13 -12.92
C GLY A 22 -1.68 -2.41 -13.79
N LEU A 23 -1.39 -1.17 -14.16
CA LEU A 23 -2.26 -0.36 -15.01
C LEU A 23 -2.49 -1.02 -16.39
N HIS A 24 -1.44 -1.55 -17.00
CA HIS A 24 -1.49 -1.99 -18.40
C HIS A 24 -2.01 -3.42 -18.55
N GLY A 25 -1.62 -4.34 -17.67
CA GLY A 25 -1.95 -5.76 -17.76
C GLY A 25 -3.33 -6.16 -17.24
N THR A 26 -4.08 -5.24 -16.62
CA THR A 26 -5.39 -5.52 -16.03
C THR A 26 -6.52 -5.21 -17.01
N ALA A 27 -7.48 -6.13 -17.17
CA ALA A 27 -8.72 -5.90 -17.89
C ALA A 27 -9.83 -5.39 -16.94
N THR A 28 -10.58 -4.39 -17.36
CA THR A 28 -11.71 -3.85 -16.57
C THR A 28 -12.87 -4.83 -16.46
N GLU A 29 -12.98 -5.78 -17.39
CA GLU A 29 -13.92 -6.90 -17.35
C GLU A 29 -13.68 -7.82 -16.15
N ASP A 30 -12.41 -8.08 -15.81
CA ASP A 30 -12.05 -8.91 -14.67
C ASP A 30 -12.40 -8.23 -13.35
N ILE A 31 -12.18 -6.91 -13.28
CA ILE A 31 -12.61 -6.09 -12.14
C ILE A 31 -14.13 -6.13 -11.97
N ALA A 32 -14.88 -5.93 -13.06
CA ALA A 32 -16.33 -5.96 -13.05
C ALA A 32 -16.86 -7.33 -12.61
N ARG A 33 -16.31 -8.41 -13.17
CA ARG A 33 -16.67 -9.79 -12.82
C ARG A 33 -16.41 -10.06 -11.32
N ARG A 34 -15.24 -9.65 -10.80
CA ARG A 34 -14.90 -9.81 -9.38
C ARG A 34 -15.84 -9.02 -8.46
N ALA A 35 -16.23 -7.82 -8.86
CA ALA A 35 -17.16 -6.97 -8.11
C ALA A 35 -18.63 -7.39 -8.25
N GLY A 36 -18.94 -8.39 -9.09
CA GLY A 36 -20.32 -8.84 -9.34
C GLY A 36 -21.19 -7.81 -10.05
N ILE A 37 -20.59 -6.99 -10.92
CA ILE A 37 -21.26 -5.92 -11.68
C ILE A 37 -20.90 -5.98 -13.16
N THR A 38 -21.51 -5.11 -13.96
CA THR A 38 -21.20 -4.98 -15.39
C THR A 38 -20.08 -3.97 -15.64
N GLN A 39 -19.24 -4.21 -16.66
CA GLN A 39 -18.18 -3.28 -17.02
C GLN A 39 -18.69 -1.86 -17.36
N PRO A 40 -19.81 -1.66 -18.08
CA PRO A 40 -20.38 -0.31 -18.26
C PRO A 40 -20.68 0.43 -16.95
N TYR A 41 -21.02 -0.32 -15.89
CA TYR A 41 -21.25 0.29 -14.58
C TYR A 41 -19.94 0.80 -13.95
N VAL A 42 -18.84 0.07 -14.13
CA VAL A 42 -17.49 0.52 -13.70
C VAL A 42 -17.15 1.84 -14.39
N PHE A 43 -17.30 1.92 -15.71
CA PHE A 43 -17.02 3.14 -16.46
C PHE A 43 -17.97 4.30 -16.10
N ARG A 44 -19.22 4.02 -15.77
CA ARG A 44 -20.14 5.06 -15.28
C ARG A 44 -19.68 5.70 -13.97
N LEU A 45 -19.04 4.94 -13.08
CA LEU A 45 -18.57 5.44 -11.77
C LEU A 45 -17.19 6.07 -11.81
N PHE A 46 -16.29 5.58 -12.65
CA PHE A 46 -14.89 5.99 -12.65
C PHE A 46 -14.44 6.65 -13.95
N GLY A 47 -15.24 6.57 -15.01
CA GLY A 47 -14.92 7.14 -16.31
C GLY A 47 -13.97 6.30 -17.14
N THR A 48 -12.73 6.08 -16.66
CA THR A 48 -11.69 5.33 -17.37
C THR A 48 -11.02 4.30 -16.48
N LYS A 49 -10.34 3.31 -17.10
CA LYS A 49 -9.49 2.36 -16.36
C LYS A 49 -8.40 3.08 -15.56
N LYS A 50 -7.78 4.11 -16.15
CA LYS A 50 -6.76 4.91 -15.47
C LYS A 50 -7.33 5.65 -14.25
N ALA A 51 -8.49 6.27 -14.36
CA ALA A 51 -9.13 6.93 -13.22
C ALA A 51 -9.46 5.95 -12.10
N LEU A 52 -9.90 4.73 -12.43
CA LEU A 52 -10.10 3.66 -11.45
C LEU A 52 -8.77 3.25 -10.80
N TYR A 53 -7.69 3.13 -11.59
CA TYR A 53 -6.36 2.80 -11.08
C TYR A 53 -5.85 3.87 -10.11
N LEU A 54 -5.95 5.15 -10.48
CA LEU A 54 -5.58 6.27 -9.61
C LEU A 54 -6.38 6.26 -8.30
N ALA A 55 -7.70 6.02 -8.37
CA ALA A 55 -8.53 5.90 -7.17
C ALA A 55 -8.14 4.70 -6.28
N THR A 56 -7.66 3.61 -6.89
CA THR A 56 -7.16 2.44 -6.16
C THR A 56 -5.84 2.75 -5.45
N ILE A 57 -4.91 3.46 -6.10
CA ILE A 57 -3.66 3.94 -5.50
C ILE A 57 -3.97 4.87 -4.31
N GLU A 58 -4.86 5.84 -4.51
CA GLU A 58 -5.31 6.76 -3.46
C GLU A 58 -5.75 6.00 -2.21
N ARG A 59 -6.60 4.99 -2.40
CA ARG A 59 -7.11 4.13 -1.32
C ARG A 59 -6.00 3.34 -0.61
N CYS A 60 -4.96 2.87 -1.34
CA CYS A 60 -3.81 2.21 -0.73
C CYS A 60 -3.07 3.15 0.23
N PHE A 61 -2.77 4.37 -0.21
CA PHE A 61 -2.14 5.38 0.64
C PHE A 61 -3.00 5.76 1.85
N GLU A 62 -4.31 5.92 1.66
CA GLU A 62 -5.24 6.19 2.77
C GLU A 62 -5.24 5.08 3.80
N ARG A 63 -5.20 3.82 3.37
CA ARG A 63 -5.15 2.68 4.27
C ARG A 63 -3.86 2.64 5.08
N ILE A 64 -2.71 2.89 4.45
CA ILE A 64 -1.42 2.99 5.14
C ILE A 64 -1.45 4.14 6.14
N HIS A 65 -1.90 5.31 5.72
CA HIS A 65 -1.99 6.49 6.58
C HIS A 65 -2.86 6.25 7.82
N ARG A 66 -4.07 5.71 7.66
CA ARG A 66 -4.96 5.37 8.78
C ARG A 66 -4.35 4.35 9.74
N THR A 67 -3.59 3.39 9.22
CA THR A 67 -2.90 2.42 10.08
C THR A 67 -1.82 3.10 10.90
N PHE A 68 -1.04 3.99 10.29
CA PHE A 68 -0.03 4.78 11.01
C PHE A 68 -0.65 5.72 12.03
N GLU A 69 -1.75 6.38 11.67
CA GLU A 69 -2.49 7.28 12.56
C GLU A 69 -2.97 6.52 13.81
N ALA A 70 -3.66 5.39 13.62
CA ALA A 70 -4.15 4.57 14.73
C ALA A 70 -3.01 4.05 15.63
N ALA A 71 -1.88 3.65 15.04
CA ALA A 71 -0.72 3.20 15.80
C ALA A 71 -0.07 4.33 16.60
N ALA A 72 0.10 5.50 15.98
CA ALA A 72 0.68 6.67 16.62
C ALA A 72 -0.21 7.23 17.75
N ASP A 73 -1.54 7.14 17.58
CA ASP A 73 -2.49 7.58 18.62
C ASP A 73 -2.51 6.65 19.84
N ALA A 74 -2.20 5.37 19.66
CA ALA A 74 -2.12 4.38 20.71
C ALA A 74 -0.73 4.33 21.38
N ALA A 75 0.29 4.97 20.80
CA ALA A 75 1.66 4.93 21.29
C ALA A 75 1.86 5.80 22.54
N ALA A 76 2.82 5.41 23.38
CA ALA A 76 3.34 6.29 24.41
C ALA A 76 4.08 7.48 23.78
N PRO A 77 4.12 8.65 24.45
CA PRO A 77 4.85 9.81 23.93
C PRO A 77 6.31 9.47 23.58
N GLY A 78 6.72 9.78 22.35
CA GLY A 78 8.05 9.46 21.81
C GLY A 78 8.19 8.06 21.22
N GLY A 79 7.15 7.23 21.26
CA GLY A 79 7.09 5.88 20.67
C GLY A 79 6.36 5.80 19.33
N GLU A 80 5.88 6.93 18.82
CA GLU A 80 4.99 6.98 17.65
C GLU A 80 5.63 6.36 16.40
N LEU A 81 6.90 6.69 16.11
CA LEU A 81 7.61 6.18 14.94
C LEU A 81 7.79 4.65 14.99
N GLN A 82 8.12 4.13 16.16
CA GLN A 82 8.24 2.69 16.39
C GLN A 82 6.88 2.00 16.20
N ALA A 83 5.82 2.53 16.83
CA ALA A 83 4.47 1.97 16.74
C ALA A 83 3.96 1.93 15.28
N MET A 84 4.20 2.99 14.50
CA MET A 84 3.89 3.01 13.07
C MET A 84 4.65 1.91 12.30
N GLY A 85 5.94 1.71 12.60
CA GLY A 85 6.76 0.66 11.99
C GLY A 85 6.23 -0.74 12.31
N GLU A 86 5.90 -1.01 13.56
CA GLU A 86 5.32 -2.29 14.00
C GLU A 86 3.95 -2.56 13.36
N ALA A 87 3.13 -1.52 13.17
CA ALA A 87 1.82 -1.64 12.52
C ALA A 87 1.91 -1.87 11.01
N TYR A 88 3.04 -1.55 10.37
CA TYR A 88 3.20 -1.72 8.93
C TYR A 88 3.32 -3.18 8.51
N GLY A 89 4.03 -4.01 9.28
CA GLY A 89 4.24 -5.41 8.95
C GLY A 89 2.94 -6.20 8.73
N PRO A 90 1.94 -6.14 9.64
CA PRO A 90 0.64 -6.75 9.44
C PRO A 90 -0.09 -6.33 8.17
N LEU A 91 0.07 -5.06 7.71
CA LEU A 91 -0.50 -4.61 6.43
C LEU A 91 0.03 -5.38 5.24
N LEU A 92 1.30 -5.77 5.27
CA LEU A 92 1.97 -6.47 4.17
C LEU A 92 1.50 -7.93 4.00
N ARG A 93 0.73 -8.47 4.96
CA ARG A 93 0.04 -9.76 4.81
C ARG A 93 -1.08 -9.67 3.78
N ASP A 94 -1.68 -8.50 3.59
CA ASP A 94 -2.57 -8.24 2.47
C ASP A 94 -1.74 -8.11 1.19
N ARG A 95 -1.56 -9.24 0.51
CA ARG A 95 -0.75 -9.31 -0.71
C ARG A 95 -1.25 -8.41 -1.82
N SER A 96 -2.55 -8.11 -1.86
CA SER A 96 -3.11 -7.20 -2.86
C SER A 96 -2.71 -5.76 -2.57
N LEU A 97 -2.71 -5.36 -1.30
CA LEU A 97 -2.22 -4.04 -0.90
C LEU A 97 -0.72 -3.88 -1.20
N LEU A 98 0.09 -4.86 -0.81
CA LEU A 98 1.54 -4.88 -1.06
C LEU A 98 1.86 -4.76 -2.55
N LEU A 99 1.31 -5.66 -3.37
CA LEU A 99 1.61 -5.68 -4.81
C LEU A 99 1.00 -4.48 -5.53
N GLY A 100 -0.18 -4.01 -5.11
CA GLY A 100 -0.77 -2.77 -5.64
C GLY A 100 0.10 -1.55 -5.37
N GLN A 101 0.70 -1.46 -4.19
CA GLN A 101 1.69 -0.42 -3.85
C GLN A 101 2.95 -0.55 -4.72
N MET A 102 3.51 -1.74 -4.89
CA MET A 102 4.69 -1.97 -5.72
C MET A 102 4.44 -1.62 -7.19
N HIS A 103 3.28 -2.01 -7.74
CA HIS A 103 2.86 -1.61 -9.08
C HIS A 103 2.71 -0.10 -9.23
N SER A 104 2.21 0.61 -8.23
CA SER A 104 2.09 2.07 -8.29
C SER A 104 3.44 2.76 -8.49
N TYR A 105 4.51 2.24 -7.91
CA TYR A 105 5.87 2.75 -8.12
C TYR A 105 6.42 2.40 -9.50
N ALA A 106 6.18 1.17 -9.97
CA ALA A 106 6.62 0.72 -11.29
C ALA A 106 5.92 1.48 -12.43
N ASP A 107 4.64 1.82 -12.24
CA ASP A 107 3.82 2.53 -13.23
C ASP A 107 4.04 4.06 -13.25
N CYS A 108 4.99 4.60 -12.47
CA CYS A 108 5.36 6.03 -12.46
C CYS A 108 5.99 6.55 -13.77
N SER A 109 6.16 5.71 -14.79
CA SER A 109 6.38 6.14 -16.17
C SER A 109 5.18 6.91 -16.74
N ASP A 110 3.96 6.61 -16.27
CA ASP A 110 2.77 7.41 -16.57
C ASP A 110 2.79 8.71 -15.74
N PRO A 111 2.65 9.91 -16.38
CA PRO A 111 2.76 11.19 -15.69
C PRO A 111 1.70 11.42 -14.60
N GLU A 112 0.46 10.94 -14.80
CA GLU A 112 -0.63 11.11 -13.83
C GLU A 112 -0.42 10.20 -12.62
N VAL A 113 0.04 8.95 -12.84
CA VAL A 113 0.41 8.02 -11.77
C VAL A 113 1.56 8.61 -10.96
N ARG A 114 2.61 9.08 -11.63
CA ARG A 114 3.75 9.71 -10.96
C ARG A 114 3.35 10.93 -10.13
N ALA A 115 2.51 11.80 -10.67
CA ALA A 115 2.03 12.99 -9.97
C ALA A 115 1.26 12.62 -8.68
N LEU A 116 0.37 11.62 -8.77
CA LEU A 116 -0.39 11.13 -7.64
C LEU A 116 0.53 10.49 -6.59
N VAL A 117 1.37 9.54 -7.01
CA VAL A 117 2.26 8.79 -6.10
C VAL A 117 3.23 9.74 -5.40
N SER A 118 3.86 10.67 -6.14
CA SER A 118 4.80 11.65 -5.56
C SER A 118 4.10 12.53 -4.52
N ARG A 119 2.90 13.01 -4.82
CA ARG A 119 2.12 13.82 -3.88
C ARG A 119 1.77 13.03 -2.62
N ARG A 120 1.18 11.83 -2.76
CA ARG A 120 0.74 11.03 -1.61
C ARG A 120 1.91 10.54 -0.76
N TYR A 121 3.02 10.18 -1.41
CA TYR A 121 4.25 9.79 -0.70
C TYR A 121 4.83 10.95 0.10
N GLY A 122 4.87 12.16 -0.49
CA GLY A 122 5.31 13.38 0.19
C GLY A 122 4.41 13.74 1.37
N GLU A 123 3.08 13.70 1.20
CA GLU A 123 2.11 13.94 2.26
C GLU A 123 2.29 12.98 3.43
N LEU A 124 2.49 11.69 3.14
CA LEU A 124 2.73 10.66 4.17
C LEU A 124 4.06 10.89 4.89
N TRP A 125 5.13 11.24 4.14
CA TRP A 125 6.44 11.57 4.70
C TRP A 125 6.36 12.72 5.69
N GLU A 126 5.80 13.86 5.26
CA GLU A 126 5.65 15.05 6.09
C GLU A 126 4.76 14.80 7.31
N TRP A 127 3.72 13.98 7.14
CA TRP A 127 2.84 13.63 8.24
C TRP A 127 3.57 12.78 9.28
N VAL A 128 4.34 11.75 8.86
CA VAL A 128 5.14 10.91 9.76
C VAL A 128 6.15 11.76 10.53
N GLU A 129 6.87 12.67 9.84
CA GLU A 129 7.83 13.59 10.47
C GLU A 129 7.16 14.46 11.54
N ARG A 130 6.08 15.14 11.21
CA ARG A 130 5.34 16.00 12.15
C ARG A 130 4.74 15.22 13.32
N ARG A 131 4.17 14.05 13.05
CA ARG A 131 3.47 13.25 14.06
C ARG A 131 4.41 12.61 15.08
N SER A 132 5.59 12.17 14.64
CA SER A 132 6.58 11.52 15.48
C SER A 132 7.58 12.50 16.13
N GLY A 133 7.75 13.70 15.60
CA GLY A 133 8.80 14.62 16.00
C GLY A 133 10.22 14.10 15.75
N ALA A 134 10.35 13.04 14.92
CA ALA A 134 11.63 12.41 14.61
C ALA A 134 12.49 13.30 13.70
N SER A 135 13.81 13.12 13.76
CA SER A 135 14.72 13.79 12.86
C SER A 135 14.56 13.32 11.42
N ALA A 136 14.96 14.13 10.45
CA ALA A 136 14.93 13.77 9.02
C ALA A 136 15.71 12.46 8.73
N GLU A 137 16.76 12.17 9.49
CA GLU A 137 17.51 10.92 9.38
C GLU A 137 16.69 9.71 9.84
N GLN A 138 16.03 9.81 10.99
CA GLN A 138 15.16 8.76 11.52
C GLN A 138 13.96 8.49 10.60
N VAL A 139 13.36 9.55 10.05
CA VAL A 139 12.27 9.41 9.08
C VAL A 139 12.75 8.70 7.81
N ARG A 140 13.93 9.06 7.30
CA ARG A 140 14.55 8.40 6.13
C ARG A 140 14.78 6.91 6.40
N GLU A 141 15.31 6.58 7.57
CA GLU A 141 15.54 5.19 7.98
C GLU A 141 14.23 4.42 8.10
N PHE A 142 13.19 5.03 8.67
CA PHE A 142 11.84 4.45 8.75
C PHE A 142 11.30 4.06 7.38
N PHE A 143 11.34 4.99 6.41
CA PHE A 143 10.87 4.70 5.05
C PHE A 143 11.77 3.71 4.31
N ALA A 144 13.08 3.72 4.54
CA ALA A 144 14.01 2.75 3.97
C ALA A 144 13.73 1.33 4.50
N LYS A 145 13.51 1.17 5.81
CA LYS A 145 13.09 -0.11 6.40
C LYS A 145 11.73 -0.56 5.86
N GLY A 146 10.77 0.34 5.73
CA GLY A 146 9.47 0.05 5.14
C GLY A 146 9.57 -0.47 3.69
N MET A 147 10.46 0.13 2.88
CA MET A 147 10.70 -0.36 1.51
C MET A 147 11.39 -1.72 1.50
N LEU A 148 12.34 -1.97 2.40
CA LEU A 148 12.96 -3.28 2.55
C LEU A 148 11.92 -4.34 2.92
N LEU A 149 10.99 -4.02 3.84
CA LEU A 149 9.88 -4.90 4.20
C LEU A 149 8.99 -5.22 3.00
N ASN A 150 8.69 -4.24 2.14
CA ASN A 150 7.92 -4.46 0.92
C ASN A 150 8.60 -5.48 0.00
N VAL A 151 9.92 -5.35 -0.21
CA VAL A 151 10.68 -6.29 -1.03
C VAL A 151 10.67 -7.69 -0.42
N ILE A 152 10.98 -7.82 0.87
CA ILE A 152 10.98 -9.10 1.60
C ILE A 152 9.61 -9.78 1.49
N ALA A 153 8.52 -9.05 1.72
CA ALA A 153 7.18 -9.58 1.62
C ALA A 153 6.78 -9.94 0.18
N ALA A 154 7.22 -9.15 -0.81
CA ALA A 154 6.90 -9.41 -2.22
C ALA A 154 7.58 -10.69 -2.76
N ILE A 155 8.85 -10.92 -2.41
CA ILE A 155 9.61 -12.11 -2.82
C ILE A 155 9.32 -13.34 -1.95
N ASP A 156 8.54 -13.17 -0.89
CA ASP A 156 8.07 -14.24 0.00
C ASP A 156 9.20 -15.15 0.54
N LEU A 157 10.05 -14.57 1.37
CA LEU A 157 11.19 -15.28 1.97
C LEU A 157 10.80 -16.34 3.01
N ARG A 158 9.52 -16.50 3.30
CA ARG A 158 9.02 -17.48 4.27
C ARG A 158 9.37 -18.88 3.83
N GLY A 159 9.98 -19.64 4.74
CA GLY A 159 10.39 -21.02 4.48
C GLY A 159 11.77 -21.19 3.86
N LEU A 160 12.46 -20.12 3.44
CA LEU A 160 13.86 -20.16 3.09
C LEU A 160 14.72 -20.19 4.37
N LYS A 161 15.76 -21.04 4.37
CA LYS A 161 16.64 -21.25 5.54
C LYS A 161 18.09 -20.80 5.30
N ASP A 162 18.29 -20.00 4.27
CA ASP A 162 19.60 -19.47 3.92
C ASP A 162 20.07 -18.42 4.94
N ALA A 163 21.36 -18.37 5.24
CA ALA A 163 21.92 -17.47 6.25
C ALA A 163 21.60 -15.99 5.96
N TRP A 164 21.70 -15.57 4.69
CA TRP A 164 21.40 -14.21 4.27
C TRP A 164 19.96 -13.78 4.54
N VAL A 165 19.00 -14.73 4.59
CA VAL A 165 17.59 -14.43 4.91
C VAL A 165 17.49 -13.95 6.34
N TYR A 166 18.16 -14.62 7.28
CA TYR A 166 18.17 -14.21 8.69
C TYR A 166 18.87 -12.86 8.87
N GLU A 167 19.96 -12.62 8.15
CA GLU A 167 20.64 -11.33 8.15
C GLU A 167 19.77 -10.20 7.58
N CYS A 168 19.04 -10.48 6.47
CA CYS A 168 18.14 -9.54 5.84
C CYS A 168 16.92 -9.22 6.72
N LEU A 169 16.38 -10.22 7.41
CA LEU A 169 15.23 -10.04 8.29
C LEU A 169 15.62 -9.32 9.60
N GLY A 170 16.80 -9.62 10.17
CA GLY A 170 17.27 -9.02 11.41
C GLY A 170 16.17 -8.97 12.48
N GLU A 171 16.00 -7.81 13.11
CA GLU A 171 14.92 -7.58 14.08
C GLU A 171 13.50 -7.56 13.46
N ILE A 172 13.42 -7.51 12.13
CA ILE A 172 12.16 -7.51 11.37
C ILE A 172 11.45 -8.87 11.42
N GLN A 173 12.16 -9.93 11.78
CA GLN A 173 11.65 -11.32 11.84
C GLN A 173 10.38 -11.44 12.70
N LEU A 174 10.28 -10.68 13.81
CA LEU A 174 9.13 -10.67 14.70
C LEU A 174 7.84 -10.12 14.06
N VAL A 175 7.97 -9.35 12.98
CA VAL A 175 6.84 -8.68 12.30
C VAL A 175 6.24 -9.57 11.20
N VAL A 176 7.01 -10.53 10.69
CA VAL A 176 6.63 -11.37 9.53
C VAL A 176 6.10 -12.75 9.97
N GLU A 177 6.46 -13.23 11.15
CA GLU A 177 6.10 -14.57 11.67
C GLU A 177 4.79 -14.62 12.48
N GLY A 178 4.16 -13.49 12.76
CA GLY A 178 2.94 -13.38 13.55
C GLY A 178 1.65 -13.74 12.79
#